data_c864aac6b81bc72f06489c91a00d16c2
#
_entry.id   c864aac6b81bc72f06489c91a00d16c2
#
_cell.length_a   1.000
_cell.length_b   1.000
_cell.length_c   1.000
_cell.angle_alpha   90.00
_cell.angle_beta   90.00
_cell.angle_gamma   90.00
#
_symmetry.space_group_name_H-M   'P 1'
#
loop_
_entity.id
_entity.type
_entity.pdbx_description
1 polymer ?
#
loop_
_entity_poly.entity_id
_entity_poly.type
_entity_poly.pdbx_seq_one_letter_code
_entity_poly.pdbx_strand_id
1 'polypeptide(L)'
;MEFPFITEHKTFGDDRGNFSPSPLYMKHDQRLDKHWVQVNTSISPLIYTIRGLHFQLEPFEQAKYLKVVSGKIFQFVMCVDKTHFDFGKTYVFEVDKDHAVMVPRGYANGLITMEPNTVIQYFVDSPYSPQHEKSMLYSSVEEFDTFVKNYTENPHLSEKDRDGFLWEDYKKTL
;
A
#
# COMPACT_ATOMS: atom_id res chain seq x y z
N MET A 1 6.85 -0.37 -18.42
CA MET A 1 6.71 0.32 -17.11
C MET A 1 5.29 0.14 -16.62
N GLU A 2 5.14 -0.22 -15.34
CA GLU A 2 3.82 -0.45 -14.75
C GLU A 2 3.45 0.74 -13.85
N PHE A 3 2.15 1.04 -13.72
CA PHE A 3 1.64 2.10 -12.85
C PHE A 3 0.73 1.50 -11.79
N PRO A 4 0.62 2.12 -10.60
CA PRO A 4 -0.36 1.71 -9.61
C PRO A 4 -1.79 1.97 -10.14
N PHE A 5 -2.71 1.07 -9.83
CA PHE A 5 -4.10 1.20 -10.23
C PHE A 5 -5.05 0.56 -9.23
N ILE A 6 -6.29 1.05 -9.22
CA ILE A 6 -7.39 0.49 -8.42
C ILE A 6 -8.23 -0.47 -9.27
N THR A 7 -8.71 -1.53 -8.64
CA THR A 7 -9.67 -2.48 -9.22
C THR A 7 -10.94 -2.52 -8.38
N GLU A 8 -12.07 -2.76 -9.03
CA GLU A 8 -13.36 -2.99 -8.37
C GLU A 8 -13.60 -4.49 -8.19
N HIS A 9 -14.24 -4.85 -7.10
CA HIS A 9 -14.69 -6.21 -6.79
C HIS A 9 -16.18 -6.24 -6.58
N LYS A 10 -16.81 -7.32 -7.02
CA LYS A 10 -18.21 -7.55 -6.71
C LYS A 10 -18.32 -8.30 -5.39
N THR A 11 -18.93 -7.66 -4.41
CA THR A 11 -19.31 -8.28 -3.13
C THR A 11 -20.74 -8.79 -3.21
N PHE A 12 -20.95 -10.04 -2.82
CA PHE A 12 -22.26 -10.70 -2.76
C PHE A 12 -22.65 -10.85 -1.30
N GLY A 13 -23.83 -10.37 -0.91
CA GLY A 13 -24.36 -10.46 0.46
C GLY A 13 -25.63 -11.27 0.54
N ASP A 14 -25.82 -12.02 1.65
CA ASP A 14 -27.08 -12.67 2.06
C ASP A 14 -27.17 -12.69 3.60
N ASP A 15 -28.19 -13.36 4.15
CA ASP A 15 -28.44 -13.43 5.61
C ASP A 15 -27.27 -14.05 6.40
N ARG A 16 -26.31 -14.69 5.77
CA ARG A 16 -25.11 -15.28 6.40
C ARG A 16 -23.94 -14.30 6.42
N GLY A 17 -23.99 -13.17 5.68
CA GLY A 17 -22.93 -12.19 5.53
C GLY A 17 -22.54 -11.94 4.07
N ASN A 18 -21.25 -11.71 3.84
CA ASN A 18 -20.73 -11.29 2.55
C ASN A 18 -19.71 -12.28 1.98
N PHE A 19 -19.74 -12.48 0.67
CA PHE A 19 -18.73 -13.18 -0.10
C PHE A 19 -18.11 -12.23 -1.14
N SER A 20 -16.81 -11.99 -1.05
CA SER A 20 -16.06 -11.11 -1.96
C SER A 20 -14.91 -11.88 -2.60
N PRO A 21 -15.08 -12.39 -3.82
CA PRO A 21 -13.99 -13.00 -4.56
C PRO A 21 -12.94 -11.93 -4.91
N SER A 22 -11.68 -12.28 -4.79
CA SER A 22 -10.56 -11.45 -5.23
C SER A 22 -9.80 -12.19 -6.31
N PRO A 23 -10.08 -11.91 -7.57
CA PRO A 23 -9.36 -12.54 -8.66
C PRO A 23 -7.91 -12.05 -8.64
N LEU A 24 -6.97 -12.96 -8.37
CA LEU A 24 -5.53 -12.72 -8.52
C LEU A 24 -5.07 -12.92 -9.99
N TYR A 25 -5.95 -13.44 -10.80
CA TYR A 25 -5.80 -13.56 -12.25
C TYR A 25 -7.09 -13.05 -12.91
N MET A 26 -6.96 -12.01 -13.69
CA MET A 26 -8.04 -11.56 -14.55
C MET A 26 -7.70 -11.89 -16.00
N LYS A 27 -8.49 -12.72 -16.64
CA LYS A 27 -8.29 -13.18 -18.03
C LYS A 27 -8.09 -12.04 -19.04
N HIS A 28 -8.47 -10.83 -18.66
CA HIS A 28 -8.39 -9.63 -19.51
C HIS A 28 -7.46 -8.54 -18.94
N ASP A 29 -6.84 -8.75 -17.77
CA ASP A 29 -5.89 -7.80 -17.19
C ASP A 29 -4.59 -8.50 -16.79
N GLN A 30 -3.65 -8.54 -17.75
CA GLN A 30 -2.33 -9.15 -17.57
C GLN A 30 -1.49 -8.45 -16.48
N ARG A 31 -1.86 -7.24 -16.05
CA ARG A 31 -1.16 -6.53 -14.96
C ARG A 31 -1.30 -7.24 -13.62
N LEU A 32 -2.34 -8.08 -13.46
CA LEU A 32 -2.56 -8.91 -12.28
C LEU A 32 -1.96 -10.32 -12.42
N ASP A 33 -1.44 -10.68 -13.60
CA ASP A 33 -0.83 -11.98 -13.85
C ASP A 33 0.59 -12.02 -13.25
N LYS A 34 0.64 -12.10 -11.91
CA LYS A 34 1.87 -12.18 -11.12
C LYS A 34 1.92 -13.53 -10.39
N HIS A 35 3.11 -14.05 -10.21
CA HIS A 35 3.32 -15.20 -9.33
C HIS A 35 3.36 -14.73 -7.87
N TRP A 36 2.23 -14.82 -7.18
CA TRP A 36 2.11 -14.44 -5.77
C TRP A 36 2.70 -15.49 -4.86
N VAL A 37 3.69 -15.13 -4.05
CA VAL A 37 4.43 -16.05 -3.19
C VAL A 37 4.00 -16.03 -1.74
N GLN A 38 3.34 -14.93 -1.30
CA GLN A 38 2.92 -14.77 0.09
C GLN A 38 1.68 -13.87 0.17
N VAL A 39 0.80 -14.19 1.11
CA VAL A 39 -0.30 -13.32 1.53
C VAL A 39 -0.09 -12.91 2.98
N ASN A 40 -0.30 -11.64 3.27
CA ASN A 40 -0.23 -11.06 4.61
C ASN A 40 -1.58 -10.51 5.02
N THR A 41 -1.92 -10.65 6.30
CA THR A 41 -3.11 -10.02 6.89
C THR A 41 -2.67 -9.05 7.97
N SER A 42 -3.20 -7.83 7.92
CA SER A 42 -2.94 -6.80 8.91
C SER A 42 -4.25 -6.32 9.53
N ILE A 43 -4.27 -6.19 10.85
CA ILE A 43 -5.42 -5.68 11.62
C ILE A 43 -4.96 -4.40 12.30
N SER A 44 -5.74 -3.34 12.13
CA SER A 44 -5.51 -2.03 12.75
C SER A 44 -6.72 -1.66 13.61
N PRO A 45 -6.61 -1.79 14.95
CA PRO A 45 -7.75 -1.54 15.85
C PRO A 45 -8.20 -0.07 15.86
N LEU A 46 -7.25 0.85 15.63
CA LEU A 46 -7.48 2.28 15.77
C LEU A 46 -7.67 2.94 14.40
N ILE A 47 -8.56 3.93 14.37
CA ILE A 47 -8.67 4.87 13.26
C ILE A 47 -7.39 5.71 13.15
N TYR A 48 -7.08 6.20 11.96
CA TYR A 48 -5.88 7.01 11.67
C TYR A 48 -4.56 6.29 12.00
N THR A 49 -4.55 4.95 11.93
CA THR A 49 -3.30 4.19 11.97
C THR A 49 -2.62 4.27 10.62
N ILE A 50 -1.38 4.76 10.61
CA ILE A 50 -0.51 4.77 9.43
C ILE A 50 0.41 3.56 9.46
N ARG A 51 0.59 2.92 8.31
CA ARG A 51 1.58 1.87 8.05
C ARG A 51 2.36 2.22 6.80
N GLY A 52 3.67 2.36 6.93
CA GLY A 52 4.55 2.72 5.80
C GLY A 52 5.04 4.17 5.86
N LEU A 53 5.74 4.59 4.82
CA LEU A 53 5.85 3.98 3.49
C LEU A 53 6.92 2.88 3.49
N HIS A 54 6.61 1.73 2.89
CA HIS A 54 7.54 0.59 2.82
C HIS A 54 7.80 0.14 1.38
N PHE A 55 9.04 -0.23 1.09
CA PHE A 55 9.45 -0.86 -0.16
C PHE A 55 10.68 -1.73 0.05
N GLN A 56 11.01 -2.57 -0.90
CA GLN A 56 12.27 -3.32 -0.93
C GLN A 56 13.09 -2.91 -2.15
N LEU A 57 14.41 -2.90 -1.96
CA LEU A 57 15.38 -2.64 -3.03
C LEU A 57 15.63 -3.91 -3.85
N GLU A 58 16.15 -3.73 -5.07
CA GLU A 58 16.64 -4.82 -5.90
C GLU A 58 17.62 -5.74 -5.13
N PRO A 59 17.60 -7.04 -5.39
CA PRO A 59 16.74 -7.79 -6.31
C PRO A 59 15.44 -8.30 -5.65
N PHE A 60 15.05 -7.77 -4.48
CA PHE A 60 13.91 -8.22 -3.68
C PHE A 60 12.70 -7.27 -3.75
N GLU A 61 12.63 -6.42 -4.75
CA GLU A 61 11.47 -5.57 -4.98
C GLU A 61 10.18 -6.38 -4.99
N GLN A 62 9.11 -5.79 -4.45
CA GLN A 62 7.80 -6.44 -4.35
C GLN A 62 6.75 -5.65 -5.10
N ALA A 63 6.05 -6.31 -6.03
CA ALA A 63 4.72 -5.87 -6.38
C ALA A 63 3.74 -6.31 -5.29
N LYS A 64 2.72 -5.50 -5.01
CA LYS A 64 1.72 -5.77 -3.97
C LYS A 64 0.32 -5.61 -4.54
N TYR A 65 -0.54 -6.58 -4.25
CA TYR A 65 -1.97 -6.48 -4.50
C TYR A 65 -2.69 -6.43 -3.17
N LEU A 66 -3.21 -5.26 -2.82
CA LEU A 66 -3.79 -4.97 -1.51
C LEU A 66 -5.30 -4.83 -1.64
N LYS A 67 -6.04 -5.52 -0.78
CA LYS A 67 -7.50 -5.41 -0.63
C LYS A 67 -7.89 -5.15 0.82
N VAL A 68 -8.99 -4.41 1.00
CA VAL A 68 -9.66 -4.26 2.29
C VAL A 68 -10.64 -5.41 2.48
N VAL A 69 -10.54 -6.10 3.61
CA VAL A 69 -11.48 -7.17 4.03
C VAL A 69 -12.60 -6.56 4.86
N SER A 70 -12.26 -5.60 5.74
CA SER A 70 -13.20 -4.85 6.57
C SER A 70 -12.64 -3.48 6.87
N GLY A 71 -13.49 -2.48 6.93
CA GLY A 71 -13.10 -1.09 7.15
C GLY A 71 -12.82 -0.33 5.85
N LYS A 72 -12.05 0.74 5.98
CA LYS A 72 -11.72 1.67 4.89
C LYS A 72 -10.33 2.26 5.10
N ILE A 73 -9.60 2.46 4.02
CA ILE A 73 -8.28 3.08 4.03
C ILE A 73 -8.13 4.12 2.92
N PHE A 74 -7.13 5.00 3.07
CA PHE A 74 -6.46 5.58 1.92
C PHE A 74 -5.10 4.92 1.76
N GLN A 75 -4.86 4.39 0.57
CA GLN A 75 -3.59 3.79 0.17
C GLN A 75 -2.70 4.86 -0.42
N PHE A 76 -1.50 5.02 0.14
CA PHE A 76 -0.44 5.89 -0.36
C PHE A 76 0.53 5.09 -1.22
N VAL A 77 0.84 5.59 -2.40
CA VAL A 77 1.79 4.96 -3.32
C VAL A 77 2.69 6.04 -3.91
N MET A 78 4.01 5.81 -3.91
CA MET A 78 4.99 6.76 -4.44
C MET A 78 6.05 6.03 -5.26
N CYS A 79 6.35 6.53 -6.46
CA CYS A 79 7.43 5.98 -7.26
C CYS A 79 8.79 6.30 -6.64
N VAL A 80 9.56 5.26 -6.29
CA VAL A 80 10.92 5.38 -5.71
C VAL A 80 12.00 4.81 -6.62
N ASP A 81 11.63 4.25 -7.76
CA ASP A 81 12.57 3.83 -8.81
C ASP A 81 13.05 5.06 -9.59
N LYS A 82 14.31 5.41 -9.43
CA LYS A 82 14.95 6.56 -10.08
C LYS A 82 15.05 6.44 -11.60
N THR A 83 14.89 5.24 -12.14
CA THR A 83 14.91 5.00 -13.59
C THR A 83 13.53 5.15 -14.22
N HIS A 84 12.49 5.24 -13.39
CA HIS A 84 11.12 5.41 -13.84
C HIS A 84 10.82 6.90 -14.08
N PHE A 85 10.13 7.24 -15.15
CA PHE A 85 9.81 8.65 -15.47
C PHE A 85 8.85 9.31 -14.47
N ASP A 86 8.13 8.52 -13.66
CA ASP A 86 7.28 9.00 -12.56
C ASP A 86 8.05 9.11 -11.23
N PHE A 87 9.39 9.02 -11.22
CA PHE A 87 10.17 9.12 -9.98
C PHE A 87 9.71 10.31 -9.12
N GLY A 88 9.36 10.04 -7.88
CA GLY A 88 8.82 11.01 -6.93
C GLY A 88 7.32 11.28 -7.04
N LYS A 89 6.64 10.76 -8.06
CA LYS A 89 5.19 10.94 -8.22
C LYS A 89 4.41 10.14 -7.18
N THR A 90 3.40 10.78 -6.61
CA THR A 90 2.54 10.25 -5.55
C THR A 90 1.14 9.92 -6.09
N TYR A 91 0.50 8.95 -5.46
CA TYR A 91 -0.87 8.54 -5.73
C TYR A 91 -1.57 8.26 -4.40
N VAL A 92 -2.84 8.64 -4.30
CA VAL A 92 -3.71 8.32 -3.16
C VAL A 92 -4.96 7.64 -3.70
N PHE A 93 -5.25 6.44 -3.20
CA PHE A 93 -6.44 5.67 -3.55
C PHE A 93 -7.32 5.49 -2.33
N GLU A 94 -8.60 5.80 -2.45
CA GLU A 94 -9.61 5.39 -1.47
C GLU A 94 -9.96 3.93 -1.71
N VAL A 95 -9.85 3.10 -0.68
CA VAL A 95 -10.03 1.64 -0.78
C VAL A 95 -10.92 1.14 0.34
N ASP A 96 -11.98 0.49 -0.02
CA ASP A 96 -12.92 -0.22 0.85
C ASP A 96 -13.02 -1.71 0.45
N LYS A 97 -14.02 -2.42 0.98
CA LYS A 97 -14.24 -3.85 0.70
C LYS A 97 -14.51 -4.18 -0.78
N ASP A 98 -14.92 -3.20 -1.58
CA ASP A 98 -15.28 -3.38 -3.00
C ASP A 98 -14.13 -3.01 -3.93
N HIS A 99 -12.99 -2.60 -3.36
CA HIS A 99 -11.83 -2.15 -4.11
C HIS A 99 -10.53 -2.86 -3.68
N ALA A 100 -9.58 -2.93 -4.60
CA ALA A 100 -8.20 -3.30 -4.30
C ALA A 100 -7.22 -2.45 -5.13
N VAL A 101 -5.98 -2.35 -4.66
CA VAL A 101 -4.94 -1.58 -5.33
C VAL A 101 -3.80 -2.49 -5.73
N MET A 102 -3.37 -2.38 -6.98
CA MET A 102 -2.13 -2.94 -7.48
C MET A 102 -1.03 -1.90 -7.36
N VAL A 103 0.03 -2.23 -6.62
CA VAL A 103 1.25 -1.44 -6.48
C VAL A 103 2.37 -2.20 -7.19
N PRO A 104 2.93 -1.68 -8.28
CA PRO A 104 4.03 -2.34 -8.99
C PRO A 104 5.34 -2.31 -8.19
N ARG A 105 6.34 -3.07 -8.64
CA ARG A 105 7.73 -2.94 -8.18
C ARG A 105 8.24 -1.52 -8.46
N GLY A 106 9.20 -1.05 -7.67
CA GLY A 106 9.72 0.30 -7.78
C GLY A 106 8.85 1.38 -7.12
N TYR A 107 7.80 0.97 -6.38
CA TYR A 107 6.95 1.89 -5.63
C TYR A 107 7.00 1.60 -4.13
N ALA A 108 7.14 2.66 -3.34
CA ALA A 108 6.86 2.64 -1.91
C ALA A 108 5.35 2.67 -1.68
N ASN A 109 4.86 1.94 -0.68
CA ASN A 109 3.45 1.94 -0.33
C ASN A 109 3.24 2.13 1.17
N GLY A 110 2.15 2.78 1.51
CA GLY A 110 1.65 2.93 2.88
C GLY A 110 0.15 3.14 2.85
N LEU A 111 -0.44 3.26 4.03
CA LEU A 111 -1.87 3.50 4.15
C LEU A 111 -2.19 4.26 5.44
N ILE A 112 -3.37 4.88 5.47
CA ILE A 112 -4.01 5.36 6.69
C ILE A 112 -5.39 4.72 6.83
N THR A 113 -5.72 4.21 8.02
CA THR A 113 -7.04 3.64 8.29
C THR A 113 -8.06 4.73 8.59
N MET A 114 -9.25 4.61 8.00
CA MET A 114 -10.36 5.56 8.15
C MET A 114 -11.49 5.01 9.00
N GLU A 115 -11.39 3.76 9.44
CA GLU A 115 -12.34 3.10 10.32
C GLU A 115 -11.58 2.26 11.37
N PRO A 116 -12.13 2.06 12.57
CA PRO A 116 -11.53 1.17 13.56
C PRO A 116 -11.68 -0.29 13.13
N ASN A 117 -10.81 -1.15 13.66
CA ASN A 117 -10.79 -2.59 13.35
C ASN A 117 -10.67 -2.90 11.84
N THR A 118 -9.97 -2.02 11.12
CA THR A 118 -9.71 -2.23 9.70
C THR A 118 -8.82 -3.45 9.48
N VAL A 119 -9.26 -4.33 8.59
CA VAL A 119 -8.55 -5.57 8.19
C VAL A 119 -8.21 -5.48 6.72
N ILE A 120 -6.93 -5.62 6.41
CA ILE A 120 -6.42 -5.67 5.05
C ILE A 120 -5.68 -6.98 4.79
N GLN A 121 -5.73 -7.43 3.55
CA GLN A 121 -4.86 -8.47 3.01
C GLN A 121 -4.07 -7.92 1.84
N TYR A 122 -2.80 -8.33 1.76
CA TYR A 122 -1.99 -7.99 0.60
C TYR A 122 -1.12 -9.18 0.19
N PHE A 123 -1.07 -9.39 -1.11
CA PHE A 123 -0.31 -10.41 -1.78
C PHE A 123 0.99 -9.79 -2.28
N VAL A 124 2.09 -10.53 -2.23
CA VAL A 124 3.40 -10.09 -2.72
C VAL A 124 4.00 -11.13 -3.66
N ASP A 125 4.70 -10.66 -4.69
CA ASP A 125 5.32 -11.47 -5.74
C ASP A 125 6.81 -11.78 -5.49
N SER A 126 7.35 -11.33 -4.36
CA SER A 126 8.73 -11.59 -3.94
C SER A 126 8.76 -11.80 -2.42
N PRO A 127 9.66 -12.64 -1.89
CA PRO A 127 9.77 -12.87 -0.45
C PRO A 127 10.22 -11.61 0.30
N TYR A 128 9.86 -11.56 1.59
CA TYR A 128 10.35 -10.51 2.46
C TYR A 128 11.85 -10.64 2.71
N SER A 129 12.57 -9.54 2.52
CA SER A 129 14.00 -9.43 2.78
C SER A 129 14.31 -8.25 3.71
N PRO A 130 14.55 -8.51 5.02
CA PRO A 130 14.81 -7.43 5.99
C PRO A 130 16.01 -6.55 5.63
N GLN A 131 17.00 -7.11 4.94
CA GLN A 131 18.21 -6.38 4.53
C GLN A 131 17.94 -5.37 3.39
N HIS A 132 16.92 -5.63 2.58
CA HIS A 132 16.55 -4.80 1.43
C HIS A 132 15.33 -3.92 1.72
N GLU A 133 14.66 -4.14 2.86
CA GLU A 133 13.52 -3.32 3.26
C GLU A 133 13.94 -1.90 3.60
N LYS A 134 13.13 -0.95 3.17
CA LYS A 134 13.23 0.47 3.50
C LYS A 134 11.91 0.96 4.06
N SER A 135 12.01 1.78 5.12
CA SER A 135 10.88 2.50 5.71
C SER A 135 11.13 3.99 5.57
N MET A 136 10.23 4.68 4.88
CA MET A 136 10.28 6.13 4.68
C MET A 136 9.19 6.79 5.53
N LEU A 137 9.54 7.86 6.24
CA LEU A 137 8.58 8.64 7.01
C LEU A 137 7.56 9.28 6.07
N TYR A 138 6.26 8.96 6.22
CA TYR A 138 5.21 9.47 5.34
C TYR A 138 5.15 10.99 5.29
N SER A 139 5.36 11.66 6.44
CA SER A 139 5.31 13.12 6.56
C SER A 139 6.53 13.83 5.95
N SER A 140 7.53 13.10 5.49
CA SER A 140 8.62 13.65 4.67
C SER A 140 8.21 13.85 3.20
N VAL A 141 7.03 13.36 2.81
CA VAL A 141 6.40 13.53 1.50
C VAL A 141 5.23 14.52 1.67
N GLU A 142 5.40 15.73 1.16
CA GLU A 142 4.50 16.87 1.41
C GLU A 142 3.04 16.54 1.08
N GLU A 143 2.78 15.84 -0.02
CA GLU A 143 1.44 15.47 -0.45
C GLU A 143 0.74 14.54 0.56
N PHE A 144 1.48 13.58 1.14
CA PHE A 144 0.92 12.66 2.12
C PHE A 144 0.76 13.32 3.49
N ASP A 145 1.71 14.16 3.89
CA ASP A 145 1.61 14.92 5.13
C ASP A 145 0.39 15.87 5.11
N THR A 146 0.25 16.62 4.03
CA THR A 146 -0.91 17.51 3.83
C THR A 146 -2.21 16.72 3.80
N PHE A 147 -2.23 15.56 3.12
CA PHE A 147 -3.43 14.73 3.07
C PHE A 147 -3.83 14.22 4.46
N VAL A 148 -2.89 13.72 5.25
CA VAL A 148 -3.15 13.20 6.60
C VAL A 148 -3.65 14.29 7.53
N LYS A 149 -3.07 15.49 7.48
CA LYS A 149 -3.46 16.65 8.30
C LYS A 149 -4.91 17.11 8.08
N ASN A 150 -5.52 16.79 6.94
CA ASN A 150 -6.96 17.03 6.75
C ASN A 150 -7.85 16.16 7.65
N TYR A 151 -7.32 15.09 8.24
CA TYR A 151 -8.07 14.15 9.07
C TYR A 151 -7.60 14.12 10.52
N THR A 152 -6.29 14.23 10.75
CA THR A 152 -5.71 14.15 12.10
C THR A 152 -4.33 14.79 12.19
N GLU A 153 -4.06 15.45 13.33
CA GLU A 153 -2.72 15.96 13.67
C GLU A 153 -1.87 14.88 14.39
N ASN A 154 -2.51 13.81 14.88
CA ASN A 154 -1.86 12.79 15.70
C ASN A 154 -2.18 11.37 15.20
N PRO A 155 -1.66 10.94 14.05
CA PRO A 155 -1.85 9.58 13.57
C PRO A 155 -1.09 8.57 14.43
N HIS A 156 -1.58 7.33 14.47
CA HIS A 156 -0.92 6.23 15.13
C HIS A 156 0.14 5.60 14.22
N LEU A 157 1.41 5.62 14.66
CA LEU A 157 2.53 5.01 13.95
C LEU A 157 3.27 4.01 14.85
N SER A 158 3.86 2.98 14.24
CA SER A 158 4.88 2.17 14.89
C SER A 158 6.18 2.97 15.07
N GLU A 159 7.07 2.52 15.96
CA GLU A 159 8.42 3.09 16.08
C GLU A 159 9.14 3.04 14.72
N LYS A 160 9.09 1.89 14.05
CA LYS A 160 9.70 1.70 12.73
C LYS A 160 9.22 2.73 11.70
N ASP A 161 7.92 3.04 11.67
CA ASP A 161 7.36 3.99 10.71
C ASP A 161 7.70 5.44 11.10
N ARG A 162 7.83 5.70 12.40
CA ARG A 162 8.22 7.01 12.93
C ARG A 162 9.69 7.31 12.68
N ASP A 163 10.55 6.29 12.76
CA ASP A 163 12.00 6.37 12.55
C ASP A 163 12.40 6.18 11.07
N GLY A 164 11.43 6.19 10.17
CA GLY A 164 11.66 6.12 8.73
C GLY A 164 12.56 7.24 8.23
N PHE A 165 13.39 6.94 7.23
CA PHE A 165 14.24 7.98 6.62
C PHE A 165 13.40 9.05 5.90
N LEU A 166 14.00 10.21 5.67
CA LEU A 166 13.35 11.31 4.96
C LEU A 166 13.45 11.12 3.44
N TRP A 167 12.41 11.49 2.73
CA TRP A 167 12.41 11.47 1.26
C TRP A 167 13.59 12.23 0.65
N GLU A 168 13.91 13.41 1.18
CA GLU A 168 15.04 14.21 0.72
C GLU A 168 16.38 13.50 0.89
N ASP A 169 16.55 12.69 1.94
CA ASP A 169 17.76 11.93 2.16
C ASP A 169 17.86 10.75 1.18
N TYR A 170 16.74 10.10 0.88
CA TYR A 170 16.70 9.06 -0.15
C TYR A 170 17.12 9.59 -1.52
N LYS A 171 16.64 10.77 -1.91
CA LYS A 171 17.04 11.42 -3.16
C LYS A 171 18.55 11.67 -3.25
N LYS A 172 19.24 11.95 -2.13
CA LYS A 172 20.68 12.17 -2.09
C LYS A 172 21.51 10.89 -2.24
N THR A 173 20.92 9.71 -2.01
CA THR A 173 21.62 8.42 -2.19
C THR A 173 21.64 7.95 -3.64
N LEU A 174 21.08 8.71 -4.52
CA LEU A 174 20.97 8.48 -5.96
C LEU A 174 22.09 9.25 -6.71
#